data_2686517894d766075fd2c7746fc21a1f
#
_entry.id   2686517894d766075fd2c7746fc21a1f
#
_cell.length_a   1.000
_cell.length_b   1.000
_cell.length_c   1.000
_cell.angle_alpha   90.00
_cell.angle_beta   90.00
_cell.angle_gamma   90.00
#
_symmetry.space_group_name_H-M   'P 1'
#
loop_
_entity.id
_entity.type
_entity.pdbx_description
1 polymer ?
#
loop_
_entity_poly.entity_id
_entity_poly.type
_entity_poly.pdbx_seq_one_letter_code
_entity_poly.pdbx_strand_id
1 'polypeptide(L)'
;MDKIKGDTFVDVYLLGSIKSLNIRVDHRDKRSLNVIKKNIEVKLPSIQNATERNGLTLCWVSNDEYLLLNQKKENDTLLKEFQKQMNLTTGVAENTTDLRVWFLIKGNRALDI
;
A
#
# COMPACT_ATOMS: atom_id res chain seq x y z
N MET A 1 -12.78 -7.91 -11.44
CA MET A 1 -11.45 -7.62 -12.07
C MET A 1 -11.54 -7.93 -13.56
N ASP A 2 -11.34 -6.93 -14.38
CA ASP A 2 -11.50 -7.07 -15.83
C ASP A 2 -10.14 -7.19 -16.52
N LYS A 3 -10.00 -8.22 -17.35
CA LYS A 3 -8.79 -8.42 -18.13
C LYS A 3 -8.76 -7.40 -19.28
N ILE A 4 -7.69 -6.62 -19.38
CA ILE A 4 -7.51 -5.58 -20.40
C ILE A 4 -6.70 -6.10 -21.58
N LYS A 5 -5.62 -6.82 -21.28
CA LYS A 5 -4.68 -7.36 -22.26
C LYS A 5 -4.15 -8.70 -21.77
N GLY A 6 -4.02 -9.65 -22.67
CA GLY A 6 -3.41 -10.92 -22.34
C GLY A 6 -2.69 -11.49 -23.54
N ASP A 7 -1.60 -12.19 -23.28
CA ASP A 7 -0.85 -12.96 -24.26
C ASP A 7 -0.32 -14.25 -23.60
N THR A 8 0.56 -14.95 -24.29
CA THR A 8 1.12 -16.21 -23.80
C THR A 8 1.94 -16.04 -22.50
N PHE A 9 2.45 -14.84 -22.24
CA PHE A 9 3.41 -14.59 -21.16
C PHE A 9 2.90 -13.67 -20.07
N VAL A 10 1.99 -12.75 -20.40
CA VAL A 10 1.56 -11.70 -19.49
C VAL A 10 0.07 -11.42 -19.64
N ASP A 11 -0.64 -11.36 -18.53
CA ASP A 11 -2.03 -10.91 -18.45
C ASP A 11 -2.08 -9.60 -17.65
N VAL A 12 -2.86 -8.65 -18.14
CA VAL A 12 -3.07 -7.35 -17.47
C VAL A 12 -4.54 -7.20 -17.10
N TYR A 13 -4.81 -6.90 -15.84
CA TYR A 13 -6.16 -6.73 -15.30
C TYR A 13 -6.33 -5.32 -14.75
N LEU A 14 -7.47 -4.69 -15.02
CA LEU A 14 -7.87 -3.45 -14.36
C LEU A 14 -8.50 -3.79 -13.02
N LEU A 15 -7.90 -3.31 -11.93
CA LEU A 15 -8.42 -3.49 -10.58
C LEU A 15 -9.41 -2.40 -10.18
N GLY A 16 -9.46 -1.32 -10.96
CA GLY A 16 -10.25 -0.15 -10.62
C GLY A 16 -9.60 0.69 -9.53
N SER A 17 -10.43 1.35 -8.74
CA SER A 17 -9.97 2.19 -7.63
C SER A 17 -9.78 1.33 -6.39
N ILE A 18 -8.55 1.32 -5.86
CA ILE A 18 -8.21 0.66 -4.59
C ILE A 18 -7.94 1.75 -3.56
N LYS A 19 -8.45 1.58 -2.34
CA LYS A 19 -8.13 2.52 -1.27
C LYS A 19 -6.64 2.49 -0.99
N SER A 20 -6.03 3.67 -1.00
CA SER A 20 -4.59 3.81 -0.79
C SER A 20 -4.26 4.99 0.11
N LEU A 21 -3.21 4.80 0.91
CA LEU A 21 -2.61 5.86 1.72
C LEU A 21 -1.14 5.98 1.34
N ASN A 22 -0.69 7.20 1.11
CA ASN A 22 0.73 7.48 1.00
C ASN A 22 1.25 7.80 2.40
N ILE A 23 2.26 7.06 2.85
CA ILE A 23 2.80 7.16 4.20
C ILE A 23 4.23 7.68 4.10
N ARG A 24 4.51 8.76 4.84
CA ARG A 24 5.87 9.27 5.01
C ARG A 24 6.26 9.13 6.47
N VAL A 25 7.44 8.56 6.71
CA VAL A 25 7.95 8.37 8.07
C VAL A 25 9.40 8.80 8.15
N ASP A 26 9.76 9.36 9.30
CA ASP A 26 11.16 9.52 9.68
C ASP A 26 11.52 8.29 10.53
N HIS A 27 12.45 7.45 10.05
CA HIS A 27 12.83 6.24 10.78
C HIS A 27 13.49 6.52 12.13
N ARG A 28 13.86 7.76 12.41
CA ARG A 28 14.35 8.19 13.72
C ARG A 28 13.21 8.47 14.69
N ASP A 29 11.99 8.66 14.19
CA ASP A 29 10.82 8.86 15.02
C ASP A 29 10.16 7.53 15.37
N LYS A 30 10.44 7.02 16.56
CA LYS A 30 9.89 5.74 17.03
C LYS A 30 8.38 5.78 17.21
N ARG A 31 7.79 6.97 17.42
CA ARG A 31 6.34 7.09 17.58
C ARG A 31 5.62 6.77 16.28
N SER A 32 6.08 7.31 15.15
CA SER A 32 5.46 7.01 13.85
C SER A 32 5.63 5.54 13.47
N LEU A 33 6.79 4.96 13.72
CA LEU A 33 7.01 3.52 13.48
C LEU A 33 6.10 2.65 14.34
N ASN A 34 5.88 3.04 15.60
CA ASN A 34 4.97 2.31 16.49
C ASN A 34 3.51 2.40 16.03
N VAL A 35 3.09 3.53 15.47
CA VAL A 35 1.74 3.67 14.92
C VAL A 35 1.51 2.66 13.80
N ILE A 36 2.47 2.49 12.90
CA ILE A 36 2.39 1.49 11.85
C ILE A 36 2.24 0.10 12.46
N LYS A 37 3.13 -0.25 13.39
CA LYS A 37 3.14 -1.57 14.01
C LYS A 37 1.84 -1.88 14.75
N LYS A 38 1.31 -0.93 15.52
CA LYS A 38 0.14 -1.16 16.38
C LYS A 38 -1.19 -1.10 15.63
N ASN A 39 -1.31 -0.21 14.64
CA ASN A 39 -2.59 0.04 14.00
C ASN A 39 -2.84 -0.85 12.77
N ILE A 40 -1.84 -1.11 11.97
CA ILE A 40 -2.03 -1.93 10.78
C ILE A 40 -1.35 -3.29 10.85
N GLU A 41 -0.44 -3.47 11.81
CA GLU A 41 0.23 -4.75 12.07
C GLU A 41 0.90 -5.35 10.84
N VAL A 42 1.33 -4.53 9.90
CA VAL A 42 2.05 -4.96 8.70
C VAL A 42 3.52 -4.65 8.89
N LYS A 43 4.37 -5.63 8.63
CA LYS A 43 5.82 -5.45 8.72
C LYS A 43 6.30 -4.46 7.67
N LEU A 44 7.20 -3.55 8.04
CA LEU A 44 7.81 -2.65 7.06
C LEU A 44 8.58 -3.47 6.01
N PRO A 45 8.31 -3.23 4.71
CA PRO A 45 9.02 -3.93 3.66
C PRO A 45 10.46 -3.43 3.51
N SER A 46 11.34 -4.31 3.07
CA SER A 46 12.68 -3.93 2.63
C SER A 46 12.63 -3.17 1.30
N ILE A 47 13.77 -2.61 0.89
CA ILE A 47 13.90 -1.83 -0.35
C ILE A 47 13.31 -2.59 -1.54
N GLN A 48 12.46 -1.92 -2.31
CA GLN A 48 11.80 -2.44 -3.52
C GLN A 48 10.89 -3.65 -3.28
N ASN A 49 10.49 -3.89 -2.04
CA ASN A 49 9.61 -5.00 -1.69
C ASN A 49 8.26 -4.51 -1.17
N ALA A 50 7.38 -5.47 -0.94
CA ALA A 50 6.07 -5.24 -0.33
C ALA A 50 5.81 -6.34 0.70
N THR A 51 5.03 -5.99 1.71
CA THR A 51 4.57 -6.93 2.73
C THR A 51 3.05 -6.89 2.78
N GLU A 52 2.42 -8.00 3.13
CA GLU A 52 0.97 -8.11 3.12
C GLU A 52 0.47 -8.78 4.39
N ARG A 53 -0.68 -8.31 4.88
CA ARG A 53 -1.43 -8.93 5.97
C ARG A 53 -2.88 -8.47 5.95
N ASN A 54 -3.82 -9.41 6.02
CA ASN A 54 -5.26 -9.14 6.15
C ASN A 54 -5.81 -8.19 5.09
N GLY A 55 -5.36 -8.33 3.85
CA GLY A 55 -5.82 -7.49 2.75
C GLY A 55 -5.16 -6.11 2.70
N LEU A 56 -4.19 -5.84 3.57
CA LEU A 56 -3.36 -4.65 3.53
C LEU A 56 -2.02 -5.00 2.90
N THR A 57 -1.61 -4.22 1.92
CA THR A 57 -0.30 -4.37 1.28
C THR A 57 0.48 -3.09 1.47
N LEU A 58 1.66 -3.19 2.06
CA LEU A 58 2.55 -2.06 2.30
C LEU A 58 3.73 -2.15 1.34
N CYS A 59 3.83 -1.18 0.44
CA CYS A 59 4.85 -1.15 -0.60
C CYS A 59 5.93 -0.12 -0.28
N TRP A 60 7.19 -0.49 -0.41
CA TRP A 60 8.29 0.45 -0.34
C TRP A 60 8.28 1.35 -1.59
N VAL A 61 8.36 2.66 -1.40
CA VAL A 61 8.45 3.64 -2.50
C VAL A 61 9.80 4.31 -2.49
N SER A 62 10.24 4.76 -1.33
CA SER A 62 11.56 5.34 -1.11
C SER A 62 11.97 5.10 0.34
N ASN A 63 13.14 5.56 0.74
CA ASN A 63 13.66 5.29 2.10
C ASN A 63 12.75 5.79 3.24
N ASP A 64 11.94 6.80 2.97
CA ASP A 64 11.05 7.41 3.96
C ASP A 64 9.59 7.40 3.53
N GLU A 65 9.25 6.69 2.46
CA GLU A 65 7.92 6.71 1.87
C GLU A 65 7.43 5.30 1.56
N TYR A 66 6.17 5.04 1.92
CA TYR A 66 5.49 3.79 1.68
C TYR A 66 4.11 4.05 1.10
N LEU A 67 3.60 3.08 0.34
CA LEU A 67 2.25 3.10 -0.17
C LEU A 67 1.48 1.94 0.46
N LEU A 68 0.38 2.26 1.15
CA LEU A 68 -0.50 1.26 1.76
C LEU A 68 -1.73 1.09 0.90
N LEU A 69 -1.97 -0.15 0.47
CA LEU A 69 -3.12 -0.53 -0.34
C LEU A 69 -4.08 -1.36 0.50
N ASN A 70 -5.37 -1.08 0.41
CA ASN A 70 -6.40 -1.85 1.10
C ASN A 70 -7.35 -2.50 0.10
N GLN A 71 -7.46 -3.83 0.18
CA GLN A 71 -8.37 -4.63 -0.65
C GLN A 71 -9.57 -5.17 0.13
N LYS A 72 -9.68 -4.90 1.44
CA LYS A 72 -10.80 -5.35 2.27
C LYS A 72 -11.54 -4.18 2.89
N LYS A 73 -12.82 -4.06 2.57
CA LYS A 73 -13.66 -2.99 3.11
C LYS A 73 -13.72 -2.99 4.64
N GLU A 74 -13.59 -4.14 5.28
CA GLU A 74 -13.57 -4.26 6.74
C GLU A 74 -12.43 -3.46 7.37
N ASN A 75 -11.37 -3.16 6.63
CA ASN A 75 -10.24 -2.39 7.12
C ASN A 75 -10.44 -0.87 7.06
N ASP A 76 -11.57 -0.38 6.53
CA ASP A 76 -11.77 1.06 6.34
C ASP A 76 -11.72 1.85 7.65
N THR A 77 -12.35 1.33 8.71
CA THR A 77 -12.34 1.98 10.03
C THR A 77 -10.94 1.98 10.63
N LEU A 78 -10.24 0.87 10.50
CA LEU A 78 -8.84 0.73 10.95
C LEU A 78 -7.94 1.74 10.25
N LEU A 79 -8.11 1.95 8.94
CA LEU A 79 -7.31 2.88 8.17
C LEU A 79 -7.57 4.33 8.55
N LYS A 80 -8.82 4.69 8.86
CA LYS A 80 -9.14 6.03 9.34
C LYS A 80 -8.44 6.32 10.67
N GLU A 81 -8.48 5.37 11.60
CA GLU A 81 -7.80 5.52 12.87
C GLU A 81 -6.27 5.55 12.70
N PHE A 82 -5.74 4.71 11.83
CA PHE A 82 -4.32 4.72 11.49
C PHE A 82 -3.88 6.10 10.95
N GLN A 83 -4.64 6.65 10.00
CA GLN A 83 -4.35 7.95 9.41
C GLN A 83 -4.34 9.05 10.47
N LYS A 84 -5.33 9.03 11.36
CA LYS A 84 -5.44 9.98 12.46
C LYS A 84 -4.23 9.88 13.40
N GLN A 85 -3.87 8.68 13.82
CA GLN A 85 -2.75 8.48 14.75
C GLN A 85 -1.41 8.85 14.11
N MET A 86 -1.21 8.49 12.84
CA MET A 86 0.01 8.82 12.12
C MET A 86 0.21 10.34 12.02
N ASN A 87 -0.86 11.07 11.71
CA ASN A 87 -0.78 12.53 11.56
C ASN A 87 -0.61 13.28 12.89
N LEU A 88 -0.68 12.58 14.03
CA LEU A 88 -0.31 13.12 15.34
C LEU A 88 1.19 12.99 15.63
N THR A 89 1.94 12.31 14.79
CA THR A 89 3.39 12.15 14.88
C THR A 89 4.08 13.08 13.86
N THR A 90 5.39 12.95 13.70
CA THR A 90 6.10 13.62 12.60
C THR A 90 5.83 12.96 11.26
N GLY A 91 5.28 11.75 11.26
CA GLY A 91 4.88 11.07 10.04
C GLY A 91 3.60 11.65 9.45
N VAL A 92 3.31 11.27 8.22
CA VAL A 92 2.12 11.71 7.49
C VAL A 92 1.49 10.49 6.81
N ALA A 93 0.17 10.38 6.90
CA ALA A 93 -0.60 9.43 6.11
C ALA A 93 -1.65 10.21 5.32
N GLU A 94 -1.53 10.20 3.99
CA GLU A 94 -2.39 10.94 3.08
C GLU A 94 -3.22 9.98 2.24
N ASN A 95 -4.53 10.26 2.16
CA ASN A 95 -5.43 9.46 1.33
C ASN A 95 -5.21 9.78 -0.14
N THR A 96 -4.80 8.79 -0.91
CA THR A 96 -4.52 8.91 -2.35
C THR A 96 -5.45 8.04 -3.19
N THR A 97 -6.55 7.57 -2.61
CA THR A 97 -7.47 6.62 -3.26
C THR A 97 -7.95 7.11 -4.63
N ASP A 98 -8.35 8.39 -4.71
CA ASP A 98 -8.93 8.95 -5.93
C ASP A 98 -7.87 9.44 -6.93
N LEU A 99 -6.59 9.33 -6.59
CA LEU A 99 -5.50 9.80 -7.42
C LEU A 99 -4.92 8.71 -8.34
N ARG A 100 -5.36 7.46 -8.18
CA ARG A 100 -4.72 6.32 -8.83
C ARG A 100 -5.75 5.31 -9.34
N VAL A 101 -5.40 4.71 -10.48
CA VAL A 101 -6.07 3.51 -11.00
C VAL A 101 -5.03 2.40 -11.00
N TRP A 102 -5.44 1.21 -10.55
CA TRP A 102 -4.53 0.10 -10.33
C TRP A 102 -4.71 -0.98 -11.37
N PHE A 103 -3.59 -1.55 -11.82
CA PHE A 103 -3.55 -2.68 -12.72
C PHE A 103 -2.83 -3.85 -12.05
N LEU A 104 -3.31 -5.05 -12.29
CA LEU A 104 -2.62 -6.28 -11.90
C LEU A 104 -1.97 -6.88 -13.14
N ILE A 105 -0.68 -7.15 -13.05
CA ILE A 105 0.10 -7.78 -14.11
C ILE A 105 0.51 -9.16 -13.61
N LYS A 106 0.08 -10.20 -14.33
CA LYS A 106 0.39 -11.58 -14.00
C LYS A 106 1.04 -12.26 -15.19
N GLY A 107 1.94 -13.21 -14.93
CA GLY A 107 2.55 -14.03 -15.95
C GLY A 107 4.04 -14.27 -15.70
N ASN A 108 4.61 -15.18 -16.46
CA ASN A 108 6.00 -15.57 -16.28
C ASN A 108 6.99 -14.44 -16.59
N ARG A 109 6.55 -13.44 -17.36
CA ARG A 109 7.40 -12.31 -17.79
C ARG A 109 6.83 -10.97 -17.36
N ALA A 110 6.12 -10.92 -16.24
CA ALA A 110 5.50 -9.68 -15.75
C ALA A 110 6.53 -8.58 -15.50
N LEU A 111 7.72 -8.92 -15.06
CA LEU A 111 8.80 -7.95 -14.80
C LEU A 111 9.50 -7.42 -16.05
N ASP A 112 9.18 -7.97 -17.23
CA ASP A 112 9.78 -7.54 -18.48
C ASP A 112 9.03 -6.36 -19.14
N ILE A 113 7.95 -5.91 -18.51
CA ILE A 113 7.11 -4.82 -19.01
C ILE A 113 7.66 -3.46 -18.61
#